data_5a120f79bcde822544938f19c8dca8d4
#
_entry.id   5a120f79bcde822544938f19c8dca8d4
#
_cell.length_a   1.000
_cell.length_b   1.000
_cell.length_c   1.000
_cell.angle_alpha   90.00
_cell.angle_beta   90.00
_cell.angle_gamma   90.00
#
_symmetry.space_group_name_H-M   'P 1'
#
loop_
_entity.id
_entity.type
_entity.pdbx_description
1 polymer ?
#
loop_
_entity_poly.entity_id
_entity_poly.type
_entity_poly.pdbx_seq_one_letter_code
_entity_poly.pdbx_strand_id
1 'polypeptide(L)'
;MKVTSASMMDDASRAALASGRAEPSLGLFLDTLLAMRGISETEGAVIAGVGLETETVAALSPNALDMVFAAIERGPARPKAKLVYEDLGQTPAFLQDVILAAEARHDWRLGGPGIRRLPLGVPGHAKIEIIRIEAGTKVPWHTHKGQELTLCIAGEFSDDRAVYGPGDFSVYRGDDRHQPVASTAGPAYALAVTDAGLRFEGLLGALQKLFNA
;
A
#
# COMPACT_ATOMS: atom_id res chain seq x y z
N MET A 1 23.18 -1.31 3.23
CA MET A 1 22.87 -2.75 3.42
C MET A 1 21.41 -2.90 3.02
N LYS A 2 21.11 -3.45 1.83
CA LYS A 2 19.72 -3.66 1.40
C LYS A 2 19.08 -4.63 2.39
N VAL A 3 18.10 -4.16 3.14
CA VAL A 3 17.34 -5.01 4.06
C VAL A 3 16.51 -5.95 3.18
N THR A 4 16.85 -7.21 3.18
CA THR A 4 16.09 -8.25 2.47
C THR A 4 14.74 -8.42 3.15
N SER A 5 13.69 -8.20 2.41
CA SER A 5 12.29 -8.04 2.80
C SER A 5 11.65 -9.20 3.59
N ALA A 6 12.23 -10.38 3.58
CA ALA A 6 11.68 -11.57 4.25
C ALA A 6 11.75 -11.53 5.78
N SER A 7 12.62 -10.69 6.35
CA SER A 7 12.88 -10.66 7.81
C SER A 7 11.99 -9.66 8.58
N MET A 8 11.17 -8.87 7.92
CA MET A 8 10.45 -7.75 8.56
C MET A 8 8.98 -8.03 8.87
N MET A 9 8.38 -9.07 8.30
CA MET A 9 7.04 -9.51 8.69
C MET A 9 7.14 -10.60 9.77
N ASP A 10 6.38 -10.45 10.84
CA ASP A 10 6.27 -11.50 11.85
C ASP A 10 5.49 -12.71 11.31
N ASP A 11 5.67 -13.86 11.96
CA ASP A 11 5.05 -15.11 11.50
C ASP A 11 3.52 -15.07 11.58
N ALA A 12 2.94 -14.27 12.50
CA ALA A 12 1.50 -14.08 12.60
C ALA A 12 0.93 -13.33 11.39
N SER A 13 1.61 -12.29 10.93
CA SER A 13 1.23 -11.55 9.72
C SER A 13 1.33 -12.43 8.47
N ARG A 14 2.35 -13.29 8.38
CA ARG A 14 2.50 -14.26 7.29
C ARG A 14 1.39 -15.30 7.28
N ALA A 15 1.07 -15.85 8.46
CA ALA A 15 -0.01 -16.84 8.62
C ALA A 15 -1.37 -16.23 8.29
N ALA A 16 -1.64 -14.99 8.71
CA ALA A 16 -2.89 -14.29 8.39
C ALA A 16 -3.08 -14.08 6.89
N LEU A 17 -1.99 -13.75 6.18
CA LEU A 17 -1.98 -13.68 4.71
C LEU A 17 -2.31 -15.01 4.05
N ALA A 18 -1.57 -16.05 4.44
CA ALA A 18 -1.71 -17.39 3.88
C ALA A 18 -3.12 -17.96 4.08
N SER A 19 -3.78 -17.64 5.20
CA SER A 19 -5.14 -18.10 5.51
C SER A 19 -6.26 -17.26 4.89
N GLY A 20 -5.94 -16.22 4.11
CA GLY A 20 -6.93 -15.27 3.58
C GLY A 20 -7.63 -14.44 4.66
N ARG A 21 -7.10 -14.44 5.89
CA ARG A 21 -7.60 -13.65 7.03
C ARG A 21 -6.84 -12.34 7.20
N ALA A 22 -5.91 -12.04 6.27
CA ALA A 22 -5.19 -10.79 6.30
C ALA A 22 -6.17 -9.63 6.19
N GLU A 23 -5.85 -8.57 6.88
CA GLU A 23 -6.55 -7.30 6.74
C GLU A 23 -6.46 -6.86 5.26
N PRO A 24 -7.60 -6.49 4.62
CA PRO A 24 -7.65 -6.28 3.16
C PRO A 24 -6.65 -5.25 2.64
N SER A 25 -6.35 -4.20 3.42
CA SER A 25 -5.35 -3.20 3.04
C SER A 25 -3.94 -3.78 3.00
N LEU A 26 -3.62 -4.71 3.91
CA LEU A 26 -2.35 -5.43 3.92
C LEU A 26 -2.28 -6.41 2.73
N GLY A 27 -3.38 -7.08 2.40
CA GLY A 27 -3.48 -7.92 1.21
C GLY A 27 -3.12 -7.15 -0.05
N LEU A 28 -3.81 -6.03 -0.32
CA LEU A 28 -3.54 -5.19 -1.48
C LEU A 28 -2.08 -4.69 -1.54
N PHE A 29 -1.51 -4.31 -0.39
CA PHE A 29 -0.11 -3.89 -0.30
C PHE A 29 0.84 -5.01 -0.74
N LEU A 30 0.63 -6.22 -0.27
CA LEU A 30 1.50 -7.36 -0.54
C LEU A 30 1.36 -7.87 -1.97
N ASP A 31 0.14 -7.95 -2.50
CA ASP A 31 -0.09 -8.29 -3.91
C ASP A 31 0.62 -7.29 -4.82
N THR A 32 0.56 -6.00 -4.48
CA THR A 32 1.28 -4.95 -5.21
C THR A 32 2.79 -5.14 -5.13
N LEU A 33 3.33 -5.40 -3.94
CA LEU A 33 4.76 -5.63 -3.73
C LEU A 33 5.25 -6.85 -4.52
N LEU A 34 4.54 -7.98 -4.45
CA LEU A 34 4.90 -9.20 -5.17
C LEU A 34 4.88 -8.99 -6.69
N ALA A 35 3.82 -8.37 -7.21
CA ALA A 35 3.69 -8.06 -8.63
C ALA A 35 4.80 -7.11 -9.12
N MET A 36 5.14 -6.07 -8.36
CA MET A 36 6.22 -5.14 -8.72
C MET A 36 7.60 -5.78 -8.69
N ARG A 37 7.78 -6.84 -7.91
CA ARG A 37 9.03 -7.62 -7.86
C ARG A 37 9.06 -8.78 -8.86
N GLY A 38 8.01 -8.96 -9.66
CA GLY A 38 7.89 -10.06 -10.61
C GLY A 38 7.80 -11.44 -9.94
N ILE A 39 7.35 -11.49 -8.67
CA ILE A 39 7.13 -12.73 -7.94
C ILE A 39 5.74 -13.24 -8.33
N SER A 40 5.67 -14.45 -8.89
CA SER A 40 4.40 -15.05 -9.29
C SER A 40 3.53 -15.40 -8.07
N GLU A 41 2.20 -15.43 -8.28
CA GLU A 41 1.26 -15.88 -7.25
C GLU A 41 1.60 -17.26 -6.69
N THR A 42 2.10 -18.17 -7.55
CA THR A 42 2.54 -19.52 -7.15
C THR A 42 3.75 -19.47 -6.22
N GLU A 43 4.74 -18.61 -6.51
CA GLU A 43 5.90 -18.43 -5.64
C GLU A 43 5.51 -17.73 -4.34
N GLY A 44 4.60 -16.74 -4.42
CA GLY A 44 3.98 -16.09 -3.25
C GLY A 44 3.21 -17.09 -2.39
N ALA A 45 2.44 -17.99 -2.99
CA ALA A 45 1.72 -19.05 -2.30
C ALA A 45 2.65 -20.08 -1.65
N VAL A 46 3.81 -20.40 -2.26
CA VAL A 46 4.82 -21.28 -1.65
C VAL A 46 5.47 -20.60 -0.45
N ILE A 47 5.79 -19.31 -0.54
CA ILE A 47 6.32 -18.52 0.58
C ILE A 47 5.28 -18.44 1.73
N ALA A 48 4.00 -18.33 1.39
CA ALA A 48 2.88 -18.36 2.33
C ALA A 48 2.55 -19.78 2.82
N GLY A 49 2.66 -20.78 1.97
CA GLY A 49 2.20 -22.15 2.20
C GLY A 49 3.02 -22.97 3.20
N VAL A 50 4.22 -22.53 3.56
CA VAL A 50 5.01 -23.18 4.64
C VAL A 50 4.31 -23.09 6.02
N GLY A 51 3.24 -22.26 6.14
CA GLY A 51 2.42 -22.18 7.36
C GLY A 51 1.09 -22.95 7.31
N LEU A 52 0.72 -23.56 6.17
CA LEU A 52 -0.64 -24.11 5.95
C LEU A 52 -0.79 -25.62 6.21
N GLU A 53 0.24 -26.31 6.71
CA GLU A 53 0.15 -27.77 6.98
C GLU A 53 -0.83 -28.17 8.09
N THR A 54 -1.54 -27.24 8.72
CA THR A 54 -2.37 -27.52 9.91
C THR A 54 -3.84 -27.13 9.82
N GLU A 55 -4.34 -26.55 8.73
CA GLU A 55 -5.77 -26.18 8.64
C GLU A 55 -6.57 -27.06 7.68
N THR A 56 -7.72 -27.57 8.13
CA THR A 56 -8.71 -28.25 7.29
C THR A 56 -9.29 -27.27 6.28
N VAL A 57 -8.99 -27.47 5.01
CA VAL A 57 -9.55 -26.68 3.90
C VAL A 57 -11.06 -26.97 3.81
N ALA A 58 -11.88 -25.91 3.95
CA ALA A 58 -13.31 -26.03 3.67
C ALA A 58 -13.51 -26.37 2.20
N ALA A 59 -14.25 -27.44 1.90
CA ALA A 59 -14.54 -27.83 0.52
C ALA A 59 -15.33 -26.71 -0.18
N LEU A 60 -14.82 -26.26 -1.32
CA LEU A 60 -15.56 -25.34 -2.20
C LEU A 60 -16.81 -26.05 -2.73
N SER A 61 -17.90 -25.30 -2.93
CA SER A 61 -19.10 -25.86 -3.56
C SER A 61 -18.75 -26.36 -4.98
N PRO A 62 -19.39 -27.46 -5.48
CA PRO A 62 -19.08 -28.02 -6.79
C PRO A 62 -19.09 -27.01 -7.95
N ASN A 63 -19.82 -25.89 -7.81
CA ASN A 63 -20.02 -24.88 -8.85
C ASN A 63 -19.24 -23.58 -8.55
N ALA A 64 -18.39 -23.53 -7.53
CA ALA A 64 -17.72 -22.31 -7.13
C ALA A 64 -16.82 -21.76 -8.23
N LEU A 65 -16.07 -22.62 -8.92
CA LEU A 65 -15.21 -22.28 -10.05
C LEU A 65 -16.03 -21.76 -11.24
N ASP A 66 -17.11 -22.43 -11.63
CA ASP A 66 -17.98 -22.01 -12.73
C ASP A 66 -18.64 -20.66 -12.43
N MET A 67 -19.01 -20.41 -11.19
CA MET A 67 -19.55 -19.11 -10.76
C MET A 67 -18.50 -17.99 -10.83
N VAL A 68 -17.25 -18.28 -10.46
CA VAL A 68 -16.15 -17.32 -10.56
C VAL A 68 -15.83 -17.02 -12.01
N PHE A 69 -15.69 -18.02 -12.88
CA PHE A 69 -15.45 -17.82 -14.31
C PHE A 69 -16.60 -17.07 -14.98
N ALA A 70 -17.85 -17.42 -14.69
CA ALA A 70 -19.00 -16.70 -15.21
C ALA A 70 -19.14 -15.26 -14.65
N ALA A 71 -18.58 -14.95 -13.49
CA ALA A 71 -18.49 -13.58 -12.96
C ALA A 71 -17.38 -12.79 -13.67
N ILE A 72 -16.23 -13.43 -13.95
CA ILE A 72 -15.12 -12.84 -14.71
C ILE A 72 -15.58 -12.52 -16.14
N GLU A 73 -16.26 -13.46 -16.83
CA GLU A 73 -16.78 -13.26 -18.18
C GLU A 73 -17.88 -12.20 -18.27
N ARG A 74 -18.69 -12.05 -17.23
CA ARG A 74 -19.75 -11.04 -17.14
C ARG A 74 -19.30 -9.70 -16.60
N GLY A 75 -18.03 -9.57 -16.24
CA GLY A 75 -17.47 -8.33 -15.74
C GLY A 75 -17.81 -7.15 -16.66
N PRO A 76 -18.23 -6.00 -16.12
CA PRO A 76 -18.58 -4.84 -16.93
C PRO A 76 -17.39 -4.48 -17.82
N ALA A 77 -17.67 -4.20 -19.10
CA ALA A 77 -16.67 -3.64 -20.00
C ALA A 77 -16.06 -2.42 -19.30
N ARG A 78 -14.77 -2.51 -18.95
CA ARG A 78 -14.08 -1.43 -18.22
C ARG A 78 -14.19 -0.16 -19.05
N PRO A 79 -14.77 0.93 -18.52
CA PRO A 79 -14.64 2.21 -19.18
C PRO A 79 -13.14 2.47 -19.31
N LYS A 80 -12.70 3.00 -20.46
CA LYS A 80 -11.32 3.47 -20.67
C LYS A 80 -11.11 4.75 -19.86
N ALA A 81 -11.26 4.66 -18.54
CA ALA A 81 -10.95 5.75 -17.64
C ALA A 81 -9.43 5.95 -17.63
N LYS A 82 -9.01 7.21 -17.64
CA LYS A 82 -7.59 7.58 -17.61
C LYS A 82 -7.25 7.97 -16.18
N LEU A 83 -6.14 7.44 -15.67
CA LEU A 83 -5.58 7.86 -14.38
C LEU A 83 -5.31 9.37 -14.38
N VAL A 84 -5.57 10.04 -13.26
CA VAL A 84 -5.28 11.48 -13.08
C VAL A 84 -3.79 11.73 -13.25
N TYR A 85 -2.94 10.82 -12.75
CA TYR A 85 -1.49 10.89 -12.92
C TYR A 85 -0.99 9.74 -13.78
N GLU A 86 -0.42 10.06 -14.96
CA GLU A 86 0.03 9.08 -15.95
C GLU A 86 1.16 8.18 -15.44
N ASP A 87 1.99 8.69 -14.52
CA ASP A 87 3.09 7.92 -13.89
C ASP A 87 2.59 6.63 -13.21
N LEU A 88 1.35 6.63 -12.73
CA LEU A 88 0.72 5.45 -12.12
C LEU A 88 0.35 4.35 -13.14
N GLY A 89 0.40 4.65 -14.44
CA GLY A 89 0.23 3.67 -15.51
C GLY A 89 1.31 2.59 -15.56
N GLN A 90 2.42 2.76 -14.85
CA GLN A 90 3.48 1.76 -14.71
C GLN A 90 3.23 0.75 -13.58
N THR A 91 2.22 0.98 -12.74
CA THR A 91 1.88 0.08 -11.62
C THR A 91 1.14 -1.17 -12.13
N PRO A 92 1.04 -2.25 -11.33
CA PRO A 92 0.27 -3.43 -11.69
C PRO A 92 -1.17 -3.11 -12.08
N ALA A 93 -1.72 -3.79 -13.09
CA ALA A 93 -3.04 -3.48 -13.66
C ALA A 93 -4.16 -3.51 -12.62
N PHE A 94 -4.15 -4.47 -11.70
CA PHE A 94 -5.15 -4.54 -10.63
C PHE A 94 -5.08 -3.32 -9.69
N LEU A 95 -3.88 -2.78 -9.41
CA LEU A 95 -3.73 -1.57 -8.61
C LEU A 95 -4.26 -0.35 -9.38
N GLN A 96 -4.02 -0.26 -10.69
CA GLN A 96 -4.60 0.79 -11.53
C GLN A 96 -6.13 0.78 -11.45
N ASP A 97 -6.76 -0.40 -11.48
CA ASP A 97 -8.22 -0.53 -11.35
C ASP A 97 -8.71 -0.01 -9.98
N VAL A 98 -8.00 -0.33 -8.90
CA VAL A 98 -8.31 0.17 -7.55
C VAL A 98 -8.16 1.70 -7.49
N ILE A 99 -7.10 2.25 -8.09
CA ILE A 99 -6.87 3.70 -8.17
C ILE A 99 -7.99 4.37 -8.96
N LEU A 100 -8.32 3.88 -10.15
CA LEU A 100 -9.41 4.40 -10.97
C LEU A 100 -10.76 4.37 -10.24
N ALA A 101 -11.04 3.29 -9.52
CA ALA A 101 -12.25 3.19 -8.71
C ALA A 101 -12.25 4.17 -7.53
N ALA A 102 -11.09 4.48 -6.96
CA ALA A 102 -10.95 5.48 -5.91
C ALA A 102 -11.11 6.91 -6.47
N GLU A 103 -10.48 7.22 -7.61
CA GLU A 103 -10.59 8.52 -8.31
C GLU A 103 -12.03 8.80 -8.77
N ALA A 104 -12.80 7.78 -9.11
CA ALA A 104 -14.22 7.93 -9.44
C ALA A 104 -15.10 8.29 -8.21
N ARG A 105 -14.63 8.02 -6.99
CA ARG A 105 -15.36 8.26 -5.74
C ARG A 105 -14.84 9.45 -4.94
N HIS A 106 -13.57 9.77 -5.10
CA HIS A 106 -12.88 10.77 -4.29
C HIS A 106 -11.89 11.57 -5.12
N ASP A 107 -11.79 12.85 -4.84
CA ASP A 107 -10.71 13.68 -5.36
C ASP A 107 -9.40 13.43 -4.57
N TRP A 108 -8.29 13.71 -5.22
CA TRP A 108 -6.99 13.78 -4.57
C TRP A 108 -6.97 14.92 -3.54
N ARG A 109 -6.82 14.57 -2.28
CA ARG A 109 -6.82 15.51 -1.15
C ARG A 109 -5.46 16.14 -0.94
N LEU A 110 -5.45 17.37 -0.44
CA LEU A 110 -4.22 18.03 -0.02
C LEU A 110 -3.72 17.37 1.28
N GLY A 111 -2.50 16.82 1.24
CA GLY A 111 -1.79 16.29 2.43
C GLY A 111 -0.79 17.28 3.03
N GLY A 112 -0.52 18.38 2.31
CA GLY A 112 0.45 19.42 2.64
C GLY A 112 0.98 20.08 1.37
N PRO A 113 1.81 21.12 1.47
CA PRO A 113 2.45 21.72 0.29
C PRO A 113 3.23 20.66 -0.49
N GLY A 114 2.91 20.49 -1.77
CA GLY A 114 3.52 19.48 -2.63
C GLY A 114 3.17 18.03 -2.31
N ILE A 115 2.15 17.78 -1.48
CA ILE A 115 1.72 16.42 -1.12
C ILE A 115 0.24 16.25 -1.44
N ARG A 116 -0.10 15.18 -2.16
CA ARG A 116 -1.47 14.75 -2.47
C ARG A 116 -1.71 13.34 -1.96
N ARG A 117 -2.93 13.06 -1.54
CA ARG A 117 -3.33 11.76 -0.98
C ARG A 117 -4.64 11.31 -1.60
N LEU A 118 -4.70 10.04 -2.01
CA LEU A 118 -5.91 9.38 -2.50
C LEU A 118 -6.23 8.17 -1.62
N PRO A 119 -7.24 8.26 -0.74
CA PRO A 119 -7.71 7.09 -0.01
C PRO A 119 -8.29 6.06 -0.98
N LEU A 120 -7.86 4.80 -0.89
CA LEU A 120 -8.32 3.75 -1.80
C LEU A 120 -9.68 3.16 -1.41
N GLY A 121 -10.15 3.41 -0.18
CA GLY A 121 -11.46 2.98 0.28
C GLY A 121 -11.61 1.46 0.41
N VAL A 122 -10.50 0.75 0.65
CA VAL A 122 -10.51 -0.68 0.93
C VAL A 122 -11.11 -0.89 2.33
N PRO A 123 -12.10 -1.78 2.48
CA PRO A 123 -12.69 -2.07 3.80
C PRO A 123 -11.65 -2.67 4.75
N GLY A 124 -11.71 -2.31 6.03
CA GLY A 124 -10.81 -2.83 7.06
C GLY A 124 -10.54 -1.82 8.16
N HIS A 125 -9.67 -2.19 9.10
CA HIS A 125 -9.26 -1.32 10.21
C HIS A 125 -8.07 -0.42 9.82
N ALA A 126 -7.17 -0.91 8.98
CA ALA A 126 -6.05 -0.13 8.48
C ALA A 126 -6.50 0.77 7.32
N LYS A 127 -5.91 1.96 7.27
CA LYS A 127 -6.09 2.88 6.13
C LYS A 127 -5.06 2.57 5.06
N ILE A 128 -5.51 2.52 3.81
CA ILE A 128 -4.64 2.41 2.65
C ILE A 128 -4.89 3.56 1.69
N GLU A 129 -3.82 4.18 1.22
CA GLU A 129 -3.89 5.33 0.33
C GLU A 129 -2.67 5.42 -0.59
N ILE A 130 -2.83 6.10 -1.71
CA ILE A 130 -1.71 6.56 -2.52
C ILE A 130 -1.30 7.96 -2.02
N ILE A 131 -0.01 8.13 -1.79
CA ILE A 131 0.60 9.42 -1.46
C ILE A 131 1.48 9.83 -2.64
N ARG A 132 1.19 10.99 -3.22
CA ARG A 132 2.03 11.64 -4.22
C ARG A 132 2.80 12.78 -3.57
N ILE A 133 4.11 12.79 -3.77
CA ILE A 133 5.03 13.79 -3.23
C ILE A 133 5.73 14.45 -4.43
N GLU A 134 5.56 15.76 -4.59
CA GLU A 134 6.20 16.52 -5.66
C GLU A 134 7.73 16.43 -5.59
N ALA A 135 8.39 16.55 -6.73
CA ALA A 135 9.85 16.53 -6.82
C ALA A 135 10.51 17.46 -5.79
N GLY A 136 11.48 16.94 -5.05
CA GLY A 136 12.21 17.67 -4.01
C GLY A 136 11.43 18.04 -2.76
N THR A 137 10.14 17.66 -2.69
CA THR A 137 9.30 17.95 -1.52
C THR A 137 9.66 17.03 -0.36
N LYS A 138 9.70 17.61 0.84
CA LYS A 138 9.91 16.91 2.10
C LYS A 138 8.58 16.73 2.82
N VAL A 139 8.25 15.50 3.18
CA VAL A 139 7.19 15.24 4.15
C VAL A 139 7.68 15.77 5.50
N PRO A 140 6.86 16.52 6.28
CA PRO A 140 7.28 16.98 7.60
C PRO A 140 7.73 15.82 8.49
N TRP A 141 8.70 16.07 9.39
CA TRP A 141 9.10 15.12 10.41
C TRP A 141 7.89 14.62 11.21
N HIS A 142 7.73 13.30 11.30
CA HIS A 142 6.61 12.70 12.00
C HIS A 142 6.96 11.33 12.58
N THR A 143 6.11 10.87 13.49
CA THR A 143 6.05 9.51 14.03
C THR A 143 4.64 8.95 13.80
N HIS A 144 4.46 7.68 14.09
CA HIS A 144 3.18 6.98 13.92
C HIS A 144 2.57 6.64 15.29
N LYS A 145 1.25 6.51 15.37
CA LYS A 145 0.60 5.96 16.58
C LYS A 145 0.63 4.43 16.60
N GLY A 146 0.85 3.82 15.46
CA GLY A 146 0.93 2.38 15.21
C GLY A 146 2.00 2.06 14.18
N GLN A 147 1.71 1.13 13.30
CA GLN A 147 2.61 0.71 12.23
C GLN A 147 2.26 1.41 10.91
N GLU A 148 3.28 1.75 10.13
CA GLU A 148 3.16 2.16 8.74
C GLU A 148 4.01 1.26 7.86
N LEU A 149 3.41 0.80 6.75
CA LEU A 149 4.10 0.18 5.63
C LEU A 149 4.00 1.12 4.44
N THR A 150 5.12 1.44 3.82
CA THR A 150 5.17 2.36 2.67
C THR A 150 5.93 1.71 1.52
N LEU A 151 5.25 1.40 0.42
CA LEU A 151 5.81 0.83 -0.82
C LEU A 151 5.96 1.94 -1.85
N CYS A 152 7.15 2.14 -2.38
CA CYS A 152 7.36 3.00 -3.54
C CYS A 152 6.76 2.31 -4.78
N ILE A 153 5.78 2.93 -5.43
CA ILE A 153 5.11 2.38 -6.62
C ILE A 153 5.50 3.09 -7.91
N ALA A 154 5.99 4.33 -7.84
CA ALA A 154 6.57 5.07 -8.96
C ALA A 154 7.46 6.21 -8.45
N GLY A 155 8.44 6.63 -9.26
CA GLY A 155 9.42 7.63 -8.86
C GLY A 155 10.40 7.11 -7.81
N GLU A 156 10.92 8.02 -6.97
CA GLU A 156 11.90 7.70 -5.95
C GLU A 156 11.75 8.64 -4.76
N PHE A 157 11.85 8.12 -3.55
CA PHE A 157 12.00 8.93 -2.34
C PHE A 157 13.09 8.34 -1.44
N SER A 158 13.59 9.15 -0.53
CA SER A 158 14.57 8.74 0.47
C SER A 158 14.17 9.22 1.85
N ASP A 159 14.71 8.58 2.87
CA ASP A 159 14.70 9.03 4.25
C ASP A 159 16.09 8.82 4.88
N ASP A 160 16.20 8.89 6.20
CA ASP A 160 17.45 8.66 6.93
C ASP A 160 17.95 7.21 6.93
N ARG A 161 17.11 6.25 6.49
CA ARG A 161 17.46 4.81 6.44
C ARG A 161 17.91 4.36 5.07
N ALA A 162 17.24 4.83 3.99
CA ALA A 162 17.49 4.34 2.63
C ALA A 162 16.93 5.27 1.53
N VAL A 163 17.25 4.89 0.28
CA VAL A 163 16.59 5.35 -0.94
C VAL A 163 15.67 4.24 -1.43
N TYR A 164 14.42 4.59 -1.76
CA TYR A 164 13.36 3.68 -2.17
C TYR A 164 12.92 3.98 -3.59
N GLY A 165 13.16 3.06 -4.50
CA GLY A 165 12.63 3.04 -5.86
C GLY A 165 11.43 2.09 -5.99
N PRO A 166 10.82 1.99 -7.19
CA PRO A 166 9.66 1.13 -7.42
C PRO A 166 9.89 -0.32 -6.97
N GLY A 167 8.99 -0.83 -6.11
CA GLY A 167 9.10 -2.16 -5.50
C GLY A 167 9.91 -2.21 -4.20
N ASP A 168 10.55 -1.11 -3.77
CA ASP A 168 11.16 -1.02 -2.44
C ASP A 168 10.15 -0.51 -1.42
N PHE A 169 10.27 -0.97 -0.16
CA PHE A 169 9.36 -0.57 0.89
C PHE A 169 10.07 -0.31 2.22
N SER A 170 9.41 0.46 3.07
CA SER A 170 9.81 0.72 4.45
C SER A 170 8.72 0.30 5.44
N VAL A 171 9.15 0.01 6.67
CA VAL A 171 8.26 -0.26 7.81
C VAL A 171 8.69 0.64 8.97
N TYR A 172 7.74 1.43 9.49
CA TYR A 172 7.91 2.28 10.64
C TYR A 172 6.90 1.90 11.73
N ARG A 173 7.32 1.98 12.98
CA ARG A 173 6.50 1.64 14.15
C ARG A 173 6.51 2.82 15.12
N GLY A 174 5.44 2.95 15.86
CA GLY A 174 5.21 3.90 16.95
C GLY A 174 6.15 5.10 17.04
N ASP A 175 7.29 4.90 17.70
CA ASP A 175 8.24 5.97 17.97
C ASP A 175 9.31 6.17 16.87
N ASP A 176 9.27 5.39 15.81
CA ASP A 176 10.15 5.58 14.67
C ASP A 176 9.86 6.94 14.02
N ARG A 177 10.85 7.82 14.06
CA ARG A 177 10.77 9.16 13.50
C ARG A 177 11.39 9.18 12.12
N HIS A 178 10.70 9.75 11.14
CA HIS A 178 11.26 9.87 9.79
C HIS A 178 10.77 11.10 9.02
N GLN A 179 11.47 11.41 7.93
CA GLN A 179 11.13 12.47 6.99
C GLN A 179 11.37 12.00 5.57
N PRO A 180 10.37 11.45 4.88
CA PRO A 180 10.51 11.10 3.46
C PRO A 180 10.72 12.35 2.60
N VAL A 181 11.60 12.25 1.61
CA VAL A 181 11.94 13.31 0.66
C VAL A 181 11.88 12.73 -0.75
N ALA A 182 11.01 13.27 -1.60
CA ALA A 182 10.99 12.87 -3.01
C ALA A 182 12.26 13.31 -3.73
N SER A 183 12.72 12.50 -4.68
CA SER A 183 13.85 12.85 -5.57
C SER A 183 13.56 14.15 -6.32
N THR A 184 14.60 14.90 -6.64
CA THR A 184 14.48 16.11 -7.49
C THR A 184 14.24 15.77 -8.96
N ALA A 185 14.42 14.50 -9.36
CA ALA A 185 14.24 14.05 -10.74
C ALA A 185 12.76 13.98 -11.17
N GLY A 186 11.84 13.84 -10.21
CA GLY A 186 10.41 13.73 -10.47
C GLY A 186 9.59 13.47 -9.20
N PRO A 187 8.27 13.41 -9.33
CA PRO A 187 7.39 13.09 -8.20
C PRO A 187 7.58 11.63 -7.77
N ALA A 188 7.42 11.38 -6.47
CA ALA A 188 7.34 10.03 -5.91
C ALA A 188 5.89 9.66 -5.60
N TYR A 189 5.57 8.38 -5.78
CA TYR A 189 4.27 7.80 -5.44
C TYR A 189 4.47 6.61 -4.51
N ALA A 190 3.78 6.63 -3.40
CA ALA A 190 3.84 5.58 -2.40
C ALA A 190 2.45 5.00 -2.13
N LEU A 191 2.36 3.67 -2.03
CA LEU A 191 1.22 2.97 -1.46
C LEU A 191 1.49 2.80 0.03
N ALA A 192 0.72 3.51 0.86
CA ALA A 192 0.89 3.53 2.32
C ALA A 192 -0.26 2.83 3.03
N VAL A 193 0.07 1.93 3.95
CA VAL A 193 -0.87 1.28 4.87
C VAL A 193 -0.55 1.72 6.29
N THR A 194 -1.55 2.25 6.99
CA THR A 194 -1.42 2.68 8.39
C THR A 194 -2.54 2.10 9.24
N ASP A 195 -2.21 1.49 10.37
CA ASP A 195 -3.19 0.98 11.34
C ASP A 195 -3.67 2.07 12.33
N ALA A 196 -2.91 3.16 12.45
CA ALA A 196 -3.25 4.30 13.31
C ALA A 196 -2.76 5.63 12.69
N GLY A 197 -3.21 6.75 13.23
CA GLY A 197 -2.90 8.08 12.69
C GLY A 197 -1.46 8.54 12.91
N LEU A 198 -1.05 9.55 12.16
CA LEU A 198 0.26 10.21 12.26
C LEU A 198 0.33 11.16 13.47
N ARG A 199 1.55 11.38 13.98
CA ARG A 199 1.89 12.44 14.94
C ARG A 199 2.95 13.33 14.32
N PHE A 200 2.58 14.56 13.98
CA PHE A 200 3.52 15.55 13.48
C PHE A 200 4.27 16.23 14.62
N GLU A 201 5.48 16.68 14.32
CA GLU A 201 6.32 17.45 15.26
C GLU A 201 6.20 18.96 15.02
N GLY A 202 6.72 19.74 15.99
CA GLY A 202 6.78 21.19 15.90
C GLY A 202 5.43 21.88 15.79
N LEU A 203 5.35 22.94 15.00
CA LEU A 203 4.15 23.76 14.83
C LEU A 203 2.98 22.96 14.26
N LEU A 204 3.23 22.04 13.33
CA LEU A 204 2.20 21.16 12.76
C LEU A 204 1.63 20.18 13.79
N GLY A 205 2.45 19.67 14.70
CA GLY A 205 1.99 18.84 15.82
C GLY A 205 1.14 19.62 16.82
N ALA A 206 1.46 20.89 17.06
CA ALA A 206 0.65 21.77 17.88
C ALA A 206 -0.73 22.04 17.24
N LEU A 207 -0.76 22.33 15.95
CA LEU A 207 -2.01 22.48 15.19
C LEU A 207 -2.84 21.20 15.18
N GLN A 208 -2.21 20.04 14.95
CA GLN A 208 -2.89 18.74 14.97
C GLN A 208 -3.61 18.49 16.31
N LYS A 209 -3.01 18.87 17.43
CA LYS A 209 -3.65 18.73 18.75
C LYS A 209 -4.88 19.64 18.92
N LEU A 210 -4.87 20.83 18.33
CA LEU A 210 -6.00 21.77 18.36
C LEU A 210 -7.20 21.27 17.55
N PHE A 211 -6.99 20.52 16.46
CA PHE A 211 -8.06 20.00 15.60
C PHE A 211 -8.54 18.59 15.99
N ASN A 212 -7.82 17.89 16.87
CA ASN A 212 -8.19 16.55 17.37
C ASN A 212 -8.68 16.58 18.84
N ALA A 213 -8.82 17.74 19.43
CA ALA A 213 -9.44 18.00 20.73
C ALA A 213 -10.91 18.40 20.53
#